data_6a9c57c53281e22ced23c4a4fd2d5368
#
_entry.id   6a9c57c53281e22ced23c4a4fd2d5368
#
_cell.length_a   1.000
_cell.length_b   1.000
_cell.length_c   1.000
_cell.angle_alpha   90.00
_cell.angle_beta   90.00
_cell.angle_gamma   90.00
#
_symmetry.space_group_name_H-M   'P 1'
#
loop_
_entity.id
_entity.type
_entity.pdbx_description
1 polymer ?
#
loop_
_entity_poly.entity_id
_entity_poly.type
_entity_poly.pdbx_seq_one_letter_code
_entity_poly.pdbx_strand_id
1 'polypeptide(L)'
;EALTQCIRTLRRALGDDAANPRFIQTVPKHGYRFLSDVEFVCEPVSGGEENTEIPRAPGPGRLAAASTLGGAATGVVGGLFYGIAAASGGASTMLVLAALVALLGTLAGAGIGLGMASALAWRGRADGVLIPGAMLGGMAVGALGGTLGKDGVGLLTSQSIGAVAGLVEGLIMGGAIGVAVWLAWTRRSGLAAAAILALAVGGSGGLLVDLVGGRLLGGSLHALQLGLGDTRLHLETLGAVFGESGFGPRTLMAATVFEGAILAATTVCAVMLAFRGRRGPR
;
A
#
# COMPACT_ATOMS: atom_id res chain seq x y z
N GLU A 1 33.52 -25.44 -2.31
CA GLU A 1 33.01 -26.74 -2.82
C GLU A 1 31.90 -26.58 -3.87
N ALA A 2 30.91 -25.71 -3.68
CA ALA A 2 29.82 -25.51 -4.62
C ALA A 2 30.29 -25.10 -6.03
N LEU A 3 31.26 -24.19 -6.15
CA LEU A 3 31.80 -23.75 -7.45
C LEU A 3 32.48 -24.90 -8.20
N THR A 4 33.25 -25.73 -7.50
CA THR A 4 33.91 -26.89 -8.10
C THR A 4 32.92 -27.90 -8.65
N GLN A 5 31.80 -28.10 -7.94
CA GLN A 5 30.72 -28.97 -8.40
C GLN A 5 30.03 -28.41 -9.65
N CYS A 6 29.73 -27.10 -9.69
CA CYS A 6 29.17 -26.44 -10.87
C CYS A 6 30.09 -26.57 -12.09
N ILE A 7 31.41 -26.36 -11.93
CA ILE A 7 32.37 -26.49 -13.03
C ILE A 7 32.48 -27.94 -13.51
N ARG A 8 32.39 -28.93 -12.60
CA ARG A 8 32.36 -30.36 -13.00
C ARG A 8 31.13 -30.67 -13.85
N THR A 9 29.97 -30.13 -13.51
CA THR A 9 28.74 -30.29 -14.25
C THR A 9 28.83 -29.65 -15.64
N LEU A 10 29.36 -28.41 -15.71
CA LEU A 10 29.60 -27.70 -16.96
C LEU A 10 30.55 -28.44 -17.89
N ARG A 11 31.70 -28.94 -17.38
CA ARG A 11 32.62 -29.75 -18.17
C ARG A 11 31.96 -31.00 -18.75
N ARG A 12 31.13 -31.68 -17.95
CA ARG A 12 30.40 -32.86 -18.41
C ARG A 12 29.41 -32.48 -19.55
N ALA A 13 28.73 -31.38 -19.44
CA ALA A 13 27.78 -30.91 -20.47
C ALA A 13 28.49 -30.49 -21.76
N LEU A 14 29.71 -29.92 -21.66
CA LEU A 14 30.51 -29.47 -22.81
C LEU A 14 31.41 -30.55 -23.38
N GLY A 15 31.46 -31.74 -22.76
CA GLY A 15 32.43 -32.78 -23.15
C GLY A 15 33.89 -32.37 -22.96
N ASP A 16 34.15 -31.52 -21.93
CA ASP A 16 35.47 -30.94 -21.65
C ASP A 16 36.24 -31.75 -20.58
N ASP A 17 37.55 -31.92 -20.78
CA ASP A 17 38.40 -32.66 -19.87
C ASP A 17 39.28 -31.71 -19.04
N ALA A 18 39.36 -31.96 -17.73
CA ALA A 18 40.17 -31.16 -16.81
C ALA A 18 41.68 -31.25 -17.07
N ALA A 19 42.14 -32.39 -17.63
CA ALA A 19 43.56 -32.62 -17.91
C ALA A 19 43.97 -31.99 -19.27
N ASN A 20 43.06 -31.92 -20.22
CA ASN A 20 43.28 -31.28 -21.53
C ASN A 20 42.08 -30.37 -21.90
N PRO A 21 41.98 -29.21 -21.23
CA PRO A 21 40.80 -28.37 -21.31
C PRO A 21 40.68 -27.65 -22.68
N ARG A 22 39.54 -27.84 -23.34
CA ARG A 22 39.18 -27.13 -24.57
C ARG A 22 38.38 -25.85 -24.27
N PHE A 23 37.56 -25.87 -23.24
CA PHE A 23 36.65 -24.77 -22.90
C PHE A 23 36.97 -24.14 -21.55
N ILE A 24 37.22 -24.93 -20.48
CA ILE A 24 37.39 -24.40 -19.13
C ILE A 24 38.73 -24.82 -18.55
N GLN A 25 39.67 -23.87 -18.42
CA GLN A 25 40.97 -24.07 -17.81
C GLN A 25 40.89 -23.80 -16.32
N THR A 26 41.49 -24.68 -15.49
CA THR A 26 41.73 -24.41 -14.08
C THR A 26 42.99 -23.57 -13.94
N VAL A 27 42.91 -22.39 -13.30
CA VAL A 27 44.06 -21.55 -12.98
C VAL A 27 44.38 -21.72 -11.49
N PRO A 28 45.49 -22.37 -11.13
CA PRO A 28 45.85 -22.63 -9.73
C PRO A 28 45.83 -21.34 -8.91
N LYS A 29 45.21 -21.39 -7.73
CA LYS A 29 45.05 -20.26 -6.79
C LYS A 29 44.17 -19.08 -7.28
N HIS A 30 43.71 -19.05 -8.56
CA HIS A 30 42.94 -17.95 -9.12
C HIS A 30 41.53 -18.36 -9.56
N GLY A 31 41.26 -19.66 -9.77
CA GLY A 31 39.92 -20.14 -10.14
C GLY A 31 39.87 -20.78 -11.54
N TYR A 32 38.96 -20.36 -12.39
CA TYR A 32 38.70 -20.94 -13.71
C TYR A 32 38.66 -19.86 -14.77
N ARG A 33 39.16 -20.20 -15.99
CA ARG A 33 39.15 -19.32 -17.16
C ARG A 33 38.52 -20.04 -18.34
N PHE A 34 37.67 -19.35 -19.10
CA PHE A 34 37.15 -19.85 -20.37
C PHE A 34 38.18 -19.62 -21.48
N LEU A 35 38.45 -20.62 -22.31
CA LEU A 35 39.54 -20.60 -23.30
C LEU A 35 39.06 -20.28 -24.71
N SER A 36 37.82 -20.69 -25.08
CA SER A 36 37.29 -20.47 -26.41
C SER A 36 36.86 -19.04 -26.61
N ASP A 37 37.02 -18.53 -27.83
CA ASP A 37 36.44 -17.25 -28.22
C ASP A 37 34.92 -17.33 -28.12
N VAL A 38 34.34 -16.31 -27.52
CA VAL A 38 32.88 -16.21 -27.30
C VAL A 38 32.35 -15.18 -28.29
N GLU A 39 31.66 -15.64 -29.31
CA GLU A 39 30.89 -14.76 -30.19
C GLU A 39 29.51 -14.56 -29.59
N PHE A 40 29.14 -13.29 -29.36
CA PHE A 40 27.78 -12.95 -28.95
C PHE A 40 26.84 -13.06 -30.16
N VAL A 41 26.29 -14.24 -30.37
CA VAL A 41 25.23 -14.41 -31.38
C VAL A 41 23.95 -13.82 -30.82
N CYS A 42 23.66 -12.58 -31.19
CA CYS A 42 22.32 -12.01 -31.01
C CYS A 42 21.40 -12.59 -32.10
N GLU A 43 21.12 -13.89 -32.07
CA GLU A 43 19.98 -14.40 -32.82
C GLU A 43 18.70 -13.84 -32.21
N PRO A 44 17.83 -13.19 -33.00
CA PRO A 44 16.46 -12.98 -32.55
C PRO A 44 15.86 -14.38 -32.37
N VAL A 45 15.63 -14.79 -31.14
CA VAL A 45 14.99 -16.07 -30.81
C VAL A 45 13.58 -16.07 -31.41
N SER A 46 13.47 -16.52 -32.66
CA SER A 46 12.21 -16.84 -33.32
C SER A 46 11.84 -18.31 -33.00
N GLY A 47 11.60 -18.55 -31.76
CA GLY A 47 11.10 -19.83 -31.27
C GLY A 47 10.33 -19.53 -29.99
N GLY A 48 9.04 -19.87 -29.99
CA GLY A 48 8.08 -19.61 -28.92
C GLY A 48 8.50 -20.07 -27.53
N GLU A 49 9.50 -19.45 -26.96
CA GLU A 49 9.63 -19.33 -25.52
C GLU A 49 8.61 -18.28 -25.11
N GLU A 50 7.55 -18.77 -24.53
CA GLU A 50 6.69 -17.97 -23.68
C GLU A 50 7.60 -17.17 -22.75
N ASN A 51 7.85 -15.93 -23.15
CA ASN A 51 8.68 -14.98 -22.41
C ASN A 51 7.99 -14.83 -21.06
N THR A 52 8.37 -15.69 -20.12
CA THR A 52 8.05 -15.51 -18.71
C THR A 52 8.90 -14.34 -18.26
N GLU A 53 8.66 -13.15 -18.86
CA GLU A 53 9.13 -11.93 -18.27
C GLU A 53 8.62 -11.93 -16.83
N ILE A 54 9.52 -12.21 -15.90
CA ILE A 54 9.25 -11.98 -14.48
C ILE A 54 8.81 -10.52 -14.42
N PRO A 55 7.54 -10.24 -14.09
CA PRO A 55 7.05 -8.87 -14.13
C PRO A 55 7.93 -8.02 -13.22
N ARG A 56 8.77 -7.17 -13.82
CA ARG A 56 9.61 -6.27 -13.03
C ARG A 56 8.70 -5.40 -12.19
N ALA A 57 8.94 -5.36 -10.89
CA ALA A 57 8.25 -4.45 -10.00
C ALA A 57 8.33 -3.02 -10.57
N PRO A 58 7.28 -2.19 -10.43
CA PRO A 58 7.36 -0.79 -10.81
C PRO A 58 8.52 -0.13 -10.06
N GLY A 59 9.12 0.88 -10.66
CA GLY A 59 10.14 1.67 -9.94
C GLY A 59 9.54 2.25 -8.64
N PRO A 60 10.36 2.42 -7.56
CA PRO A 60 9.89 2.89 -6.26
C PRO A 60 9.03 4.17 -6.34
N GLY A 61 9.42 5.14 -7.16
CA GLY A 61 8.66 6.37 -7.35
C GLY A 61 7.27 6.17 -7.94
N ARG A 62 7.08 5.20 -8.85
CA ARG A 62 5.75 4.87 -9.40
C ARG A 62 4.86 4.18 -8.36
N LEU A 63 5.44 3.35 -7.51
CA LEU A 63 4.73 2.71 -6.41
C LEU A 63 4.23 3.76 -5.41
N ALA A 64 5.10 4.70 -5.01
CA ALA A 64 4.73 5.80 -4.13
C ALA A 64 3.63 6.68 -4.75
N ALA A 65 3.80 7.12 -6.00
CA ALA A 65 2.81 7.95 -6.70
C ALA A 65 1.45 7.25 -6.83
N ALA A 66 1.44 5.97 -7.20
CA ALA A 66 0.20 5.21 -7.32
C ALA A 66 -0.54 5.08 -5.98
N SER A 67 0.20 4.81 -4.90
CA SER A 67 -0.36 4.73 -3.56
C SER A 67 -0.91 6.08 -3.09
N THR A 68 -0.22 7.19 -3.39
CA THR A 68 -0.68 8.56 -3.13
C THR A 68 -2.00 8.85 -3.85
N LEU A 69 -2.10 8.52 -5.14
CA LEU A 69 -3.33 8.68 -5.92
C LEU A 69 -4.48 7.82 -5.38
N GLY A 70 -4.18 6.58 -4.95
CA GLY A 70 -5.15 5.71 -4.30
C GLY A 70 -5.70 6.32 -3.01
N GLY A 71 -4.82 6.87 -2.18
CA GLY A 71 -5.20 7.59 -0.96
C GLY A 71 -6.02 8.86 -1.24
N ALA A 72 -5.65 9.64 -2.26
CA ALA A 72 -6.44 10.78 -2.70
C ALA A 72 -7.86 10.38 -3.14
N ALA A 73 -7.98 9.32 -3.93
CA ALA A 73 -9.27 8.79 -4.35
C ALA A 73 -10.13 8.34 -3.15
N THR A 74 -9.53 7.64 -2.17
CA THR A 74 -10.21 7.32 -0.90
C THR A 74 -10.72 8.58 -0.23
N GLY A 75 -9.89 9.60 -0.11
CA GLY A 75 -10.24 10.84 0.57
C GLY A 75 -11.40 11.56 -0.11
N VAL A 76 -11.41 11.60 -1.45
CA VAL A 76 -12.55 12.16 -2.21
C VAL A 76 -13.83 11.37 -1.93
N VAL A 77 -13.78 10.03 -2.04
CA VAL A 77 -14.95 9.16 -1.80
C VAL A 77 -15.45 9.30 -0.36
N GLY A 78 -14.55 9.21 0.63
CA GLY A 78 -14.89 9.35 2.04
C GLY A 78 -15.42 10.75 2.39
N GLY A 79 -14.78 11.79 1.86
CA GLY A 79 -15.21 13.17 2.07
C GLY A 79 -16.58 13.47 1.47
N LEU A 80 -16.87 12.95 0.28
CA LEU A 80 -18.20 13.04 -0.32
C LEU A 80 -19.22 12.26 0.48
N PHE A 81 -18.88 11.03 0.91
CA PHE A 81 -19.76 10.21 1.74
C PHE A 81 -20.18 10.93 3.03
N TYR A 82 -19.20 11.42 3.81
CA TYR A 82 -19.48 12.17 5.03
C TYR A 82 -20.12 13.53 4.75
N GLY A 83 -19.75 14.17 3.65
CA GLY A 83 -20.36 15.43 3.22
C GLY A 83 -21.85 15.29 2.90
N ILE A 84 -22.24 14.21 2.23
CA ILE A 84 -23.67 13.92 1.93
C ILE A 84 -24.40 13.47 3.20
N ALA A 85 -23.78 12.60 4.00
CA ALA A 85 -24.44 11.97 5.14
C ALA A 85 -24.54 12.87 6.38
N ALA A 86 -23.63 13.82 6.56
CA ALA A 86 -23.47 14.54 7.82
C ALA A 86 -23.43 16.07 7.71
N ALA A 87 -23.28 16.64 6.49
CA ALA A 87 -23.15 18.10 6.35
C ALA A 87 -24.52 18.79 6.21
N SER A 88 -24.87 19.66 7.15
CA SER A 88 -26.07 20.49 7.07
C SER A 88 -25.86 21.81 6.32
N GLY A 89 -24.64 22.13 5.92
CA GLY A 89 -24.24 23.42 5.35
C GLY A 89 -24.40 23.58 3.83
N GLY A 90 -25.07 22.62 3.15
CA GLY A 90 -25.25 22.65 1.71
C GLY A 90 -23.97 22.24 0.93
N ALA A 91 -24.00 22.49 -0.40
CA ALA A 91 -22.96 22.01 -1.34
C ALA A 91 -21.55 22.54 -1.00
N SER A 92 -21.42 23.75 -0.50
CA SER A 92 -20.12 24.34 -0.13
C SER A 92 -19.44 23.58 1.03
N THR A 93 -20.18 23.26 2.07
CA THR A 93 -19.65 22.49 3.22
C THR A 93 -19.25 21.08 2.80
N MET A 94 -20.03 20.44 1.93
CA MET A 94 -19.72 19.12 1.37
C MET A 94 -18.40 19.16 0.57
N LEU A 95 -18.21 20.16 -0.30
CA LEU A 95 -17.00 20.30 -1.09
C LEU A 95 -15.76 20.59 -0.23
N VAL A 96 -15.88 21.44 0.78
CA VAL A 96 -14.79 21.74 1.71
C VAL A 96 -14.39 20.46 2.48
N LEU A 97 -15.38 19.72 2.99
CA LEU A 97 -15.10 18.45 3.69
C LEU A 97 -14.45 17.44 2.74
N ALA A 98 -14.95 17.31 1.52
CA ALA A 98 -14.35 16.43 0.51
C ALA A 98 -12.89 16.81 0.22
N ALA A 99 -12.58 18.09 0.09
CA ALA A 99 -11.23 18.58 -0.16
C ALA A 99 -10.28 18.31 1.03
N LEU A 100 -10.74 18.55 2.26
CA LEU A 100 -9.95 18.28 3.47
C LEU A 100 -9.68 16.78 3.63
N VAL A 101 -10.70 15.95 3.44
CA VAL A 101 -10.54 14.49 3.54
C VAL A 101 -9.68 13.95 2.40
N ALA A 102 -9.79 14.52 1.18
CA ALA A 102 -8.90 14.19 0.08
C ALA A 102 -7.43 14.49 0.39
N LEU A 103 -7.15 15.62 1.04
CA LEU A 103 -5.80 15.97 1.49
C LEU A 103 -5.28 14.94 2.50
N LEU A 104 -6.07 14.60 3.51
CA LEU A 104 -5.70 13.59 4.52
C LEU A 104 -5.48 12.21 3.90
N GLY A 105 -6.36 11.78 3.00
CA GLY A 105 -6.21 10.54 2.25
C GLY A 105 -4.95 10.53 1.38
N THR A 106 -4.63 11.67 0.75
CA THR A 106 -3.39 11.85 -0.03
C THR A 106 -2.15 11.66 0.84
N LEU A 107 -2.12 12.26 2.03
CA LEU A 107 -1.02 12.11 3.00
C LEU A 107 -0.88 10.67 3.49
N ALA A 108 -2.01 10.00 3.80
CA ALA A 108 -2.00 8.60 4.21
C ALA A 108 -1.46 7.69 3.09
N GLY A 109 -1.96 7.86 1.86
CA GLY A 109 -1.47 7.12 0.69
C GLY A 109 -0.01 7.40 0.38
N ALA A 110 0.45 8.65 0.53
CA ALA A 110 1.84 9.04 0.33
C ALA A 110 2.76 8.36 1.37
N GLY A 111 2.40 8.40 2.65
CA GLY A 111 3.20 7.76 3.70
C GLY A 111 3.33 6.26 3.50
N ILE A 112 2.22 5.55 3.31
CA ILE A 112 2.20 4.12 3.05
C ILE A 112 2.99 3.80 1.77
N GLY A 113 2.78 4.59 0.70
CA GLY A 113 3.48 4.44 -0.57
C GLY A 113 4.97 4.67 -0.49
N LEU A 114 5.41 5.70 0.22
CA LEU A 114 6.84 5.96 0.46
C LEU A 114 7.49 4.87 1.29
N GLY A 115 6.80 4.36 2.30
CA GLY A 115 7.27 3.22 3.10
C GLY A 115 7.48 1.97 2.25
N MET A 116 6.50 1.60 1.40
CA MET A 116 6.65 0.49 0.45
C MET A 116 7.74 0.75 -0.58
N ALA A 117 7.84 1.99 -1.10
CA ALA A 117 8.84 2.38 -2.08
C ALA A 117 10.27 2.30 -1.52
N SER A 118 10.47 2.71 -0.28
CA SER A 118 11.75 2.62 0.42
C SER A 118 12.16 1.16 0.63
N ALA A 119 11.22 0.31 1.04
CA ALA A 119 11.44 -1.12 1.20
C ALA A 119 11.79 -1.80 -0.15
N LEU A 120 11.08 -1.43 -1.22
CA LEU A 120 11.36 -1.90 -2.58
C LEU A 120 12.73 -1.44 -3.08
N ALA A 121 13.10 -0.16 -2.82
CA ALA A 121 14.40 0.39 -3.20
C ALA A 121 15.56 -0.34 -2.49
N TRP A 122 15.36 -0.67 -1.21
CA TRP A 122 16.36 -1.38 -0.41
C TRP A 122 16.55 -2.83 -0.85
N ARG A 123 15.47 -3.56 -1.13
CA ARG A 123 15.53 -5.00 -1.47
C ARG A 123 15.67 -5.28 -2.97
N GLY A 124 15.35 -4.32 -3.83
CA GLY A 124 15.37 -4.45 -5.28
C GLY A 124 14.24 -5.34 -5.86
N ARG A 125 13.36 -5.89 -5.03
CA ARG A 125 12.26 -6.77 -5.44
C ARG A 125 11.03 -6.60 -4.56
N ALA A 126 9.84 -6.78 -5.17
CA ALA A 126 8.55 -6.70 -4.49
C ALA A 126 8.23 -8.04 -3.81
N ASP A 127 8.68 -8.22 -2.60
CA ASP A 127 8.43 -9.39 -1.75
C ASP A 127 7.69 -8.97 -0.46
N GLY A 128 7.65 -9.86 0.54
CA GLY A 128 6.99 -9.60 1.83
C GLY A 128 7.50 -8.38 2.60
N VAL A 129 8.65 -7.79 2.20
CA VAL A 129 9.20 -6.57 2.82
C VAL A 129 8.34 -5.32 2.56
N LEU A 130 7.44 -5.36 1.57
CA LEU A 130 6.46 -4.29 1.35
C LEU A 130 5.56 -4.10 2.57
N ILE A 131 5.29 -5.16 3.33
CA ILE A 131 4.41 -5.12 4.51
C ILE A 131 5.01 -4.23 5.60
N PRO A 132 6.20 -4.52 6.16
CA PRO A 132 6.79 -3.63 7.17
C PRO A 132 7.08 -2.24 6.63
N GLY A 133 7.40 -2.09 5.34
CA GLY A 133 7.54 -0.77 4.71
C GLY A 133 6.24 0.03 4.79
N ALA A 134 5.12 -0.57 4.41
CA ALA A 134 3.79 0.05 4.48
C ALA A 134 3.38 0.37 5.94
N MET A 135 3.67 -0.54 6.88
CA MET A 135 3.42 -0.34 8.31
C MET A 135 4.15 0.90 8.84
N LEU A 136 5.44 1.01 8.57
CA LEU A 136 6.26 2.15 9.02
C LEU A 136 5.81 3.47 8.38
N GLY A 137 5.48 3.45 7.08
CA GLY A 137 4.97 4.62 6.38
C GLY A 137 3.62 5.08 6.90
N GLY A 138 2.69 4.15 7.14
CA GLY A 138 1.39 4.42 7.75
C GLY A 138 1.52 4.92 9.19
N MET A 139 2.39 4.29 9.99
CA MET A 139 2.69 4.70 11.36
C MET A 139 3.21 6.13 11.44
N ALA A 140 4.14 6.51 10.54
CA ALA A 140 4.70 7.86 10.53
C ALA A 140 3.64 8.92 10.23
N VAL A 141 2.78 8.70 9.23
CA VAL A 141 1.69 9.64 8.91
C VAL A 141 0.64 9.63 10.01
N GLY A 142 0.30 8.48 10.57
CA GLY A 142 -0.64 8.38 11.68
C GLY A 142 -0.14 9.13 12.92
N ALA A 143 1.14 9.01 13.26
CA ALA A 143 1.76 9.76 14.35
C ALA A 143 1.67 11.28 14.12
N LEU A 144 2.03 11.74 12.91
CA LEU A 144 1.93 13.16 12.53
C LEU A 144 0.48 13.66 12.59
N GLY A 145 -0.46 12.88 12.02
CA GLY A 145 -1.89 13.23 12.02
C GLY A 145 -2.47 13.28 13.43
N GLY A 146 -2.10 12.32 14.29
CA GLY A 146 -2.54 12.27 15.68
C GLY A 146 -2.03 13.43 16.51
N THR A 147 -0.74 13.80 16.37
CA THR A 147 -0.17 14.95 17.09
C THR A 147 -0.73 16.27 16.58
N LEU A 148 -0.74 16.49 15.26
CA LEU A 148 -1.31 17.70 14.67
C LEU A 148 -2.81 17.85 14.96
N GLY A 149 -3.57 16.74 14.98
CA GLY A 149 -4.99 16.76 15.28
C GLY A 149 -5.27 17.12 16.75
N LYS A 150 -4.55 16.52 17.69
CA LYS A 150 -4.73 16.80 19.12
C LYS A 150 -4.16 18.15 19.54
N ASP A 151 -2.88 18.34 19.23
CA ASP A 151 -2.15 19.51 19.74
C ASP A 151 -2.48 20.77 18.93
N GLY A 152 -2.65 20.63 17.59
CA GLY A 152 -3.00 21.74 16.71
C GLY A 152 -4.36 22.33 17.02
N VAL A 153 -5.38 21.48 17.22
CA VAL A 153 -6.71 21.98 17.60
C VAL A 153 -6.72 22.47 19.05
N GLY A 154 -5.99 21.81 19.94
CA GLY A 154 -5.83 22.27 21.32
C GLY A 154 -5.24 23.67 21.41
N LEU A 155 -4.21 23.98 20.60
CA LEU A 155 -3.59 25.29 20.51
C LEU A 155 -4.54 26.37 19.95
N LEU A 156 -5.38 26.00 18.97
CA LEU A 156 -6.28 26.96 18.31
C LEU A 156 -7.57 27.22 19.09
N THR A 157 -8.07 26.24 19.82
CA THR A 157 -9.41 26.31 20.46
C THR A 157 -9.35 26.27 21.99
N SER A 158 -8.17 26.03 22.57
CA SER A 158 -7.99 25.79 24.03
C SER A 158 -8.83 24.61 24.55
N GLN A 159 -9.32 23.75 23.66
CA GLN A 159 -10.13 22.58 24.00
C GLN A 159 -9.35 21.30 23.73
N SER A 160 -9.43 20.35 24.68
CA SER A 160 -8.88 19.01 24.47
C SER A 160 -9.82 18.18 23.61
N ILE A 161 -9.39 17.84 22.39
CA ILE A 161 -10.13 16.90 21.55
C ILE A 161 -9.79 15.48 21.97
N GLY A 162 -10.80 14.61 21.96
CA GLY A 162 -10.66 13.18 22.22
C GLY A 162 -9.72 12.47 21.24
N ALA A 163 -9.64 11.16 21.33
CA ALA A 163 -8.74 10.36 20.49
C ALA A 163 -9.01 10.58 18.99
N VAL A 164 -8.00 11.04 18.27
CA VAL A 164 -7.94 11.16 16.81
C VAL A 164 -7.07 10.02 16.29
N ALA A 165 -7.29 9.60 15.03
CA ALA A 165 -6.46 8.59 14.38
C ALA A 165 -4.96 8.89 14.56
N GLY A 166 -4.19 7.88 14.93
CA GLY A 166 -2.81 8.06 15.34
C GLY A 166 -1.87 6.95 14.85
N LEU A 167 -0.80 6.76 15.60
CA LEU A 167 0.31 5.86 15.26
C LEU A 167 -0.13 4.40 15.09
N VAL A 168 -0.97 3.88 15.99
CA VAL A 168 -1.39 2.47 15.99
C VAL A 168 -2.31 2.19 14.80
N GLU A 169 -3.25 3.08 14.54
CA GLU A 169 -4.18 3.00 13.40
C GLU A 169 -3.43 3.03 12.07
N GLY A 170 -2.47 3.95 11.96
CA GLY A 170 -1.61 4.05 10.78
C GLY A 170 -0.77 2.79 10.55
N LEU A 171 -0.24 2.20 11.61
CA LEU A 171 0.52 0.94 11.56
C LEU A 171 -0.36 -0.22 11.10
N ILE A 172 -1.56 -0.38 11.66
CA ILE A 172 -2.50 -1.45 11.31
C ILE A 172 -2.94 -1.30 9.85
N MET A 173 -3.37 -0.10 9.45
CA MET A 173 -3.85 0.14 8.10
C MET A 173 -2.73 0.03 7.06
N GLY A 174 -1.53 0.53 7.37
CA GLY A 174 -0.35 0.33 6.54
C GLY A 174 -0.04 -1.16 6.36
N GLY A 175 -0.10 -1.94 7.43
CA GLY A 175 0.08 -3.39 7.38
C GLY A 175 -0.97 -4.09 6.51
N ALA A 176 -2.24 -3.77 6.68
CA ALA A 176 -3.34 -4.33 5.89
C ALA A 176 -3.15 -4.04 4.38
N ILE A 177 -2.81 -2.79 4.03
CA ILE A 177 -2.55 -2.40 2.64
C ILE A 177 -1.30 -3.10 2.10
N GLY A 178 -0.22 -3.17 2.88
CA GLY A 178 1.00 -3.89 2.50
C GLY A 178 0.74 -5.37 2.21
N VAL A 179 -0.05 -6.05 3.06
CA VAL A 179 -0.49 -7.44 2.87
C VAL A 179 -1.32 -7.56 1.59
N ALA A 180 -2.30 -6.68 1.38
CA ALA A 180 -3.16 -6.71 0.21
C ALA A 180 -2.37 -6.51 -1.10
N VAL A 181 -1.43 -5.55 -1.14
CA VAL A 181 -0.53 -5.32 -2.29
C VAL A 181 0.35 -6.55 -2.53
N TRP A 182 0.98 -7.08 -1.50
CA TRP A 182 1.85 -8.26 -1.60
C TRP A 182 1.09 -9.49 -2.09
N LEU A 183 -0.10 -9.77 -1.55
CA LEU A 183 -0.94 -10.90 -1.99
C LEU A 183 -1.44 -10.71 -3.42
N ALA A 184 -1.90 -9.51 -3.78
CA ALA A 184 -2.35 -9.22 -5.13
C ALA A 184 -1.22 -9.38 -6.16
N TRP A 185 0.00 -8.98 -5.79
CA TRP A 185 1.19 -9.12 -6.62
C TRP A 185 1.62 -10.58 -6.77
N THR A 186 1.78 -11.32 -5.67
CA THR A 186 2.26 -12.71 -5.67
C THR A 186 1.28 -13.67 -6.35
N ARG A 187 -0.02 -13.44 -6.18
CA ARG A 187 -1.08 -14.22 -6.83
C ARG A 187 -1.35 -13.82 -8.28
N ARG A 188 -0.64 -12.81 -8.80
CA ARG A 188 -0.88 -12.27 -10.16
C ARG A 188 -2.36 -11.94 -10.41
N SER A 189 -3.05 -11.45 -9.39
CA SER A 189 -4.49 -11.22 -9.40
C SER A 189 -4.91 -10.26 -10.50
N GLY A 190 -6.06 -10.53 -11.13
CA GLY A 190 -6.75 -9.56 -11.96
C GLY A 190 -7.18 -8.35 -11.13
N LEU A 191 -7.51 -7.21 -11.78
CA LEU A 191 -7.88 -5.98 -11.04
C LEU A 191 -9.09 -6.19 -10.12
N ALA A 192 -10.12 -6.89 -10.60
CA ALA A 192 -11.31 -7.19 -9.80
C ALA A 192 -10.99 -8.08 -8.60
N ALA A 193 -10.20 -9.14 -8.79
CA ALA A 193 -9.80 -10.02 -7.70
C ALA A 193 -8.91 -9.29 -6.69
N ALA A 194 -8.01 -8.41 -7.15
CA ALA A 194 -7.19 -7.57 -6.27
C ALA A 194 -8.04 -6.57 -5.47
N ALA A 195 -9.08 -5.99 -6.08
CA ALA A 195 -10.02 -5.11 -5.40
C ALA A 195 -10.82 -5.85 -4.31
N ILE A 196 -11.37 -7.03 -4.62
CA ILE A 196 -12.11 -7.84 -3.65
C ILE A 196 -11.21 -8.25 -2.47
N LEU A 197 -9.99 -8.72 -2.77
CA LEU A 197 -9.00 -9.05 -1.75
C LEU A 197 -8.69 -7.84 -0.87
N ALA A 198 -8.47 -6.68 -1.48
CA ALA A 198 -8.15 -5.45 -0.77
C ALA A 198 -9.31 -4.95 0.10
N LEU A 199 -10.56 -5.06 -0.38
CA LEU A 199 -11.75 -4.77 0.43
C LEU A 199 -11.81 -5.66 1.67
N ALA A 200 -11.58 -6.97 1.52
CA ALA A 200 -11.60 -7.91 2.63
C ALA A 200 -10.48 -7.64 3.64
N VAL A 201 -9.23 -7.51 3.17
CA VAL A 201 -8.07 -7.28 4.03
C VAL A 201 -8.11 -5.89 4.67
N GLY A 202 -8.50 -4.86 3.93
CA GLY A 202 -8.65 -3.50 4.44
C GLY A 202 -9.79 -3.38 5.45
N GLY A 203 -10.94 -4.03 5.17
CA GLY A 203 -12.07 -4.09 6.11
C GLY A 203 -11.69 -4.82 7.41
N SER A 204 -10.94 -5.92 7.31
CA SER A 204 -10.39 -6.61 8.50
C SER A 204 -9.41 -5.72 9.28
N GLY A 205 -8.60 -4.91 8.57
CA GLY A 205 -7.74 -3.91 9.19
C GLY A 205 -8.54 -2.84 9.94
N GLY A 206 -9.61 -2.32 9.32
CA GLY A 206 -10.52 -1.37 9.97
C GLY A 206 -11.20 -1.96 11.21
N LEU A 207 -11.65 -3.22 11.14
CA LEU A 207 -12.20 -3.93 12.29
C LEU A 207 -11.15 -4.07 13.40
N LEU A 208 -9.91 -4.40 13.05
CA LEU A 208 -8.83 -4.49 14.04
C LEU A 208 -8.55 -3.13 14.70
N VAL A 209 -8.61 -2.03 13.95
CA VAL A 209 -8.51 -0.66 14.50
C VAL A 209 -9.60 -0.42 15.53
N ASP A 210 -10.86 -0.76 15.23
CA ASP A 210 -11.99 -0.62 16.15
C ASP A 210 -11.80 -1.47 17.42
N LEU A 211 -11.40 -2.74 17.26
CA LEU A 211 -11.18 -3.66 18.38
C LEU A 211 -10.08 -3.21 19.36
N VAL A 212 -9.06 -2.50 18.89
CA VAL A 212 -8.03 -1.92 19.78
C VAL A 212 -8.42 -0.55 20.34
N GLY A 213 -9.66 -0.10 20.10
CA GLY A 213 -10.18 1.18 20.57
C GLY A 213 -9.70 2.38 19.75
N GLY A 214 -9.12 2.13 18.56
CA GLY A 214 -8.69 3.15 17.64
C GLY A 214 -9.85 3.78 16.86
N ARG A 215 -9.56 4.84 16.13
CA ARG A 215 -10.54 5.57 15.29
C ARG A 215 -9.90 5.93 13.97
N LEU A 216 -10.63 5.78 12.89
CA LEU A 216 -10.27 6.32 11.59
C LEU A 216 -10.98 7.69 11.38
N LEU A 217 -11.29 8.03 10.14
CA LEU A 217 -11.81 9.34 9.80
C LEU A 217 -13.15 9.65 10.49
N GLY A 218 -14.15 8.77 10.38
CA GLY A 218 -15.50 9.00 10.95
C GLY A 218 -15.47 9.17 12.45
N GLY A 219 -14.72 8.31 13.15
CA GLY A 219 -14.53 8.44 14.59
C GLY A 219 -13.76 9.72 14.98
N SER A 220 -12.81 10.16 14.15
CA SER A 220 -12.08 11.41 14.35
C SER A 220 -12.96 12.64 14.11
N LEU A 221 -13.81 12.61 13.06
CA LEU A 221 -14.80 13.66 12.81
C LEU A 221 -15.84 13.77 13.92
N HIS A 222 -16.29 12.62 14.46
CA HIS A 222 -17.20 12.59 15.60
C HIS A 222 -16.54 13.18 16.86
N ALA A 223 -15.28 12.86 17.13
CA ALA A 223 -14.53 13.46 18.23
C ALA A 223 -14.39 14.98 18.07
N LEU A 224 -14.16 15.47 16.85
CA LEU A 224 -14.13 16.89 16.52
C LEU A 224 -15.50 17.55 16.76
N GLN A 225 -16.58 16.91 16.32
CA GLN A 225 -17.95 17.39 16.53
C GLN A 225 -18.24 17.58 18.02
N LEU A 226 -17.91 16.61 18.85
CA LEU A 226 -18.11 16.68 20.30
C LEU A 226 -17.22 17.74 20.96
N GLY A 227 -16.00 17.96 20.46
CA GLY A 227 -15.06 18.92 21.02
C GLY A 227 -15.35 20.37 20.67
N LEU A 228 -15.92 20.64 19.49
CA LEU A 228 -16.12 22.02 19.01
C LEU A 228 -17.55 22.57 19.20
N GLY A 229 -18.50 21.77 19.71
CA GLY A 229 -19.85 22.16 20.16
C GLY A 229 -20.77 22.76 19.10
N ASP A 230 -20.30 23.63 18.22
CA ASP A 230 -21.10 24.37 17.24
C ASP A 230 -20.60 24.08 15.81
N THR A 231 -20.66 22.79 15.40
CA THR A 231 -20.24 22.36 14.08
C THR A 231 -21.44 22.13 13.16
N ARG A 232 -21.26 22.35 11.86
CA ARG A 232 -22.25 22.01 10.82
C ARG A 232 -22.26 20.52 10.44
N LEU A 233 -21.62 19.68 11.24
CA LEU A 233 -21.56 18.24 11.04
C LEU A 233 -22.58 17.57 11.97
N HIS A 234 -23.44 16.73 11.41
CA HIS A 234 -24.46 15.97 12.14
C HIS A 234 -24.28 14.48 11.88
N LEU A 235 -23.20 13.90 12.42
CA LEU A 235 -22.88 12.48 12.26
C LEU A 235 -23.90 11.55 12.94
N GLU A 236 -24.76 12.09 13.79
CA GLU A 236 -25.85 11.36 14.45
C GLU A 236 -26.82 10.73 13.44
N THR A 237 -26.98 11.35 12.27
CA THR A 237 -27.83 10.82 11.19
C THR A 237 -27.37 9.46 10.68
N LEU A 238 -26.05 9.18 10.73
CA LEU A 238 -25.50 7.87 10.37
C LEU A 238 -25.87 6.79 11.39
N GLY A 239 -26.01 7.15 12.67
CA GLY A 239 -26.43 6.21 13.71
C GLY A 239 -27.81 5.61 13.47
N ALA A 240 -28.73 6.39 12.94
CA ALA A 240 -30.07 5.93 12.65
C ALA A 240 -30.09 4.74 11.67
N VAL A 241 -29.15 4.66 10.74
CA VAL A 241 -29.00 3.55 9.78
C VAL A 241 -28.71 2.23 10.51
N PHE A 242 -28.01 2.30 11.65
CA PHE A 242 -27.61 1.15 12.48
C PHE A 242 -28.50 0.96 13.71
N GLY A 243 -29.64 1.71 13.79
CA GLY A 243 -30.58 1.65 14.90
C GLY A 243 -30.03 2.26 16.21
N GLU A 244 -29.12 3.23 16.11
CA GLU A 244 -28.54 3.96 17.22
C GLU A 244 -29.10 5.39 17.26
N SER A 245 -29.26 5.96 18.46
CA SER A 245 -29.76 7.33 18.66
C SER A 245 -28.75 8.42 18.32
N GLY A 246 -27.52 8.02 17.96
CA GLY A 246 -26.40 8.90 17.61
C GLY A 246 -25.26 8.09 17.00
N PHE A 247 -24.06 8.68 16.87
CA PHE A 247 -22.88 7.99 16.35
C PHE A 247 -22.31 7.02 17.42
N GLY A 248 -22.98 5.86 17.56
CA GLY A 248 -22.68 4.86 18.58
C GLY A 248 -21.62 3.84 18.16
N PRO A 249 -21.39 2.80 19.01
CA PRO A 249 -20.33 1.81 18.78
C PRO A 249 -20.50 1.01 17.48
N ARG A 250 -21.74 0.67 17.10
CA ARG A 250 -22.00 -0.08 15.85
C ARG A 250 -21.71 0.78 14.63
N THR A 251 -22.10 2.05 14.67
CA THR A 251 -21.83 3.03 13.61
C THR A 251 -20.32 3.26 13.48
N LEU A 252 -19.61 3.38 14.60
CA LEU A 252 -18.15 3.53 14.61
C LEU A 252 -17.45 2.32 13.99
N MET A 253 -17.82 1.12 14.39
CA MET A 253 -17.28 -0.12 13.83
C MET A 253 -17.55 -0.23 12.32
N ALA A 254 -18.79 0.04 11.89
CA ALA A 254 -19.14 -0.01 10.47
C ALA A 254 -18.36 1.03 9.65
N ALA A 255 -18.19 2.25 10.18
CA ALA A 255 -17.42 3.32 9.56
C ALA A 255 -15.94 2.93 9.41
N THR A 256 -15.29 2.43 10.47
CA THR A 256 -13.88 2.00 10.42
C THR A 256 -13.65 0.84 9.45
N VAL A 257 -14.55 -0.15 9.41
CA VAL A 257 -14.50 -1.25 8.44
C VAL A 257 -14.63 -0.72 7.01
N PHE A 258 -15.61 0.14 6.74
CA PHE A 258 -15.84 0.74 5.44
C PHE A 258 -14.64 1.59 4.97
N GLU A 259 -14.13 2.45 5.82
CA GLU A 259 -12.97 3.30 5.53
C GLU A 259 -11.72 2.48 5.24
N GLY A 260 -11.44 1.48 6.05
CA GLY A 260 -10.33 0.56 5.85
C GLY A 260 -10.43 -0.21 4.54
N ALA A 261 -11.64 -0.69 4.22
CA ALA A 261 -11.92 -1.40 2.98
C ALA A 261 -11.68 -0.52 1.74
N ILE A 262 -12.22 0.70 1.74
CA ILE A 262 -12.06 1.63 0.61
C ILE A 262 -10.61 2.08 0.47
N LEU A 263 -9.93 2.44 1.56
CA LEU A 263 -8.53 2.86 1.52
C LEU A 263 -7.64 1.77 0.93
N ALA A 264 -7.83 0.53 1.34
CA ALA A 264 -7.09 -0.58 0.78
C ALA A 264 -7.44 -0.84 -0.70
N ALA A 265 -8.72 -0.84 -1.05
CA ALA A 265 -9.16 -1.12 -2.41
C ALA A 265 -8.64 -0.10 -3.42
N THR A 266 -8.80 1.20 -3.15
CA THR A 266 -8.33 2.27 -4.06
C THR A 266 -6.81 2.26 -4.17
N THR A 267 -6.09 2.10 -3.04
CA THR A 267 -4.62 2.05 -3.04
C THR A 267 -4.11 0.84 -3.81
N VAL A 268 -4.64 -0.36 -3.54
CA VAL A 268 -4.24 -1.59 -4.24
C VAL A 268 -4.57 -1.50 -5.72
N CYS A 269 -5.76 -1.02 -6.10
CA CYS A 269 -6.12 -0.84 -7.51
C CYS A 269 -5.18 0.13 -8.22
N ALA A 270 -4.86 1.28 -7.62
CA ALA A 270 -3.93 2.25 -8.19
C ALA A 270 -2.53 1.64 -8.37
N VAL A 271 -2.04 0.91 -7.37
CA VAL A 271 -0.75 0.21 -7.43
C VAL A 271 -0.77 -0.86 -8.52
N MET A 272 -1.82 -1.69 -8.61
CA MET A 272 -1.93 -2.73 -9.63
C MET A 272 -2.03 -2.16 -11.05
N LEU A 273 -2.66 -1.01 -11.25
CA LEU A 273 -2.65 -0.28 -12.52
C LEU A 273 -1.26 0.23 -12.89
N ALA A 274 -0.50 0.75 -11.93
CA ALA A 274 0.88 1.16 -12.13
C ALA A 274 1.80 -0.02 -12.52
N PHE A 275 1.53 -1.23 -12.02
CA PHE A 275 2.21 -2.46 -12.43
C PHE A 275 1.86 -2.88 -13.86
N ARG A 276 0.62 -2.65 -14.33
CA ARG A 276 0.16 -3.05 -15.67
C ARG A 276 0.68 -2.15 -16.80
N GLY A 277 0.97 -0.90 -16.54
CA GLY A 277 1.35 0.09 -17.55
C GLY A 277 2.66 -0.18 -18.31
N ARG A 278 3.28 -1.36 -18.14
CA ARG A 278 4.44 -1.85 -18.92
C ARG A 278 4.12 -2.98 -19.90
N ARG A 279 2.89 -3.45 -19.95
CA ARG A 279 2.49 -4.34 -21.03
C ARG A 279 2.17 -3.42 -22.22
N GLY A 280 3.14 -3.24 -23.14
CA GLY A 280 2.93 -2.55 -24.41
C GLY A 280 1.72 -3.11 -25.16
N PRO A 281 1.18 -2.36 -26.13
CA PRO A 281 0.10 -2.87 -26.96
C PRO A 281 0.54 -4.18 -27.62
N ARG A 282 -0.32 -5.20 -27.53
CA ARG A 282 -0.16 -6.45 -28.29
C ARG A 282 -0.35 -6.19 -29.75
#